data_1102b43607dfda78823631d4acfddd1b
#
_entry.id   1102b43607dfda78823631d4acfddd1b
#
_cell.length_a   1.000
_cell.length_b   1.000
_cell.length_c   1.000
_cell.angle_alpha   90.00
_cell.angle_beta   90.00
_cell.angle_gamma   90.00
#
_symmetry.space_group_name_H-M   'P 1'
#
loop_
_entity.id
_entity.type
_entity.pdbx_description
1 polymer ?
#
loop_
_entity_poly.entity_id
_entity_poly.type
_entity_poly.pdbx_seq_one_letter_code
_entity_poly.pdbx_strand_id
1 'polypeptide(L)'
;MNNLIQLSNINKSFETFKKIKVLKKISYNFKKGKIYSLIGPSGSGKSSLLNLLSLIDRPNSGSLSIDSNQINFKDTKKNDFLRAKKIGIIYQQDNLLPDFTALENVYLASLAAGNKKELSVTKAKTLLKKVGLSARSDHYPSELSGGEKQRISIARAIINDPQIILADEPTGSLDLETAKDIFELIKRQINKDRLIIFATHNRFFANKSDCLLEIVNGNIKTING
;
A
#
# COMPACT_ATOMS: atom_id res chain seq x y z
N MET A 1 -9.86 20.97 -6.50
CA MET A 1 -8.45 20.52 -6.34
C MET A 1 -8.43 19.00 -6.30
N ASN A 2 -7.49 18.35 -7.00
CA ASN A 2 -7.53 16.87 -7.19
C ASN A 2 -6.68 16.11 -6.15
N ASN A 3 -6.44 16.71 -4.96
CA ASN A 3 -5.60 16.12 -3.92
C ASN A 3 -6.39 15.07 -3.13
N LEU A 4 -5.87 13.83 -3.07
CA LEU A 4 -6.46 12.74 -2.27
C LEU A 4 -5.83 12.66 -0.89
N ILE A 5 -4.50 12.83 -0.79
CA ILE A 5 -3.77 12.87 0.48
C ILE A 5 -3.04 14.19 0.58
N GLN A 6 -3.11 14.83 1.75
CA GLN A 6 -2.39 16.05 2.08
C GLN A 6 -1.61 15.85 3.37
N LEU A 7 -0.31 16.10 3.31
CA LEU A 7 0.60 16.10 4.45
C LEU A 7 0.99 17.54 4.77
N SER A 8 0.93 17.92 6.02
CA SER A 8 1.36 19.23 6.50
C SER A 8 2.29 19.11 7.71
N ASN A 9 3.55 19.47 7.51
CA ASN A 9 4.61 19.51 8.53
C ASN A 9 4.75 18.20 9.34
N ILE A 10 4.61 17.06 8.68
CA ILE A 10 4.71 15.74 9.30
C ILE A 10 6.13 15.52 9.85
N ASN A 11 6.20 15.21 11.14
CA ASN A 11 7.42 14.74 11.78
C ASN A 11 7.19 13.33 12.34
N LYS A 12 8.18 12.44 12.15
CA LYS A 12 8.20 11.11 12.73
C LYS A 12 9.58 10.80 13.29
N SER A 13 9.60 10.35 14.53
CA SER A 13 10.80 9.84 15.19
C SER A 13 10.47 8.58 15.99
N PHE A 14 11.46 7.74 16.14
CA PHE A 14 11.41 6.58 17.02
C PHE A 14 12.32 6.83 18.21
N GLU A 15 11.86 6.46 19.40
CA GLU A 15 12.63 6.50 20.63
C GLU A 15 13.21 5.10 20.87
N THR A 16 14.50 4.98 20.60
CA THR A 16 15.33 3.84 20.95
C THR A 16 16.35 4.32 22.01
N PHE A 17 17.54 3.75 22.10
CA PHE A 17 18.64 4.32 22.93
C PHE A 17 18.99 5.76 22.52
N LYS A 18 18.71 6.15 21.25
CA LYS A 18 18.80 7.52 20.76
C LYS A 18 17.54 7.85 19.96
N LYS A 19 17.08 9.09 20.06
CA LYS A 19 15.96 9.58 19.25
C LYS A 19 16.36 9.68 17.78
N ILE A 20 15.79 8.82 16.93
CA ILE A 20 16.04 8.79 15.49
C ILE A 20 14.91 9.53 14.78
N LYS A 21 15.21 10.68 14.18
CA LYS A 21 14.27 11.44 13.36
C LYS A 21 14.24 10.86 11.95
N VAL A 22 13.12 10.25 11.57
CA VAL A 22 12.95 9.55 10.30
C VAL A 22 12.27 10.42 9.24
N LEU A 23 11.21 11.18 9.62
CA LEU A 23 10.57 12.16 8.76
C LEU A 23 10.66 13.54 9.40
N LYS A 24 10.99 14.57 8.60
CA LYS A 24 11.29 15.92 9.08
C LYS A 24 10.47 16.95 8.30
N LYS A 25 9.41 17.49 8.94
CA LYS A 25 8.54 18.54 8.41
C LYS A 25 8.03 18.26 6.98
N ILE A 26 7.66 17.01 6.70
CA ILE A 26 7.16 16.63 5.37
C ILE A 26 5.83 17.33 5.11
N SER A 27 5.78 18.08 4.01
CA SER A 27 4.56 18.65 3.45
C SER A 27 4.49 18.26 1.98
N TYR A 28 3.42 17.53 1.59
CA TYR A 28 3.24 17.06 0.23
C TYR A 28 1.77 16.77 -0.08
N ASN A 29 1.37 16.94 -1.34
CA ASN A 29 0.02 16.66 -1.81
C ASN A 29 0.03 15.57 -2.89
N PHE A 30 -0.56 14.43 -2.59
CA PHE A 30 -0.74 13.34 -3.55
C PHE A 30 -2.08 13.49 -4.27
N LYS A 31 -2.06 13.44 -5.61
CA LYS A 31 -3.25 13.64 -6.46
C LYS A 31 -3.90 12.31 -6.84
N LYS A 32 -5.22 12.32 -7.03
CA LYS A 32 -5.98 11.23 -7.66
C LYS A 32 -5.49 11.01 -9.11
N GLY A 33 -5.66 9.79 -9.62
CA GLY A 33 -5.32 9.44 -11.00
C GLY A 33 -3.84 9.40 -11.30
N LYS A 34 -2.97 9.31 -10.28
CA LYS A 34 -1.52 9.32 -10.42
C LYS A 34 -0.86 8.14 -9.72
N ILE A 35 0.23 7.67 -10.30
CA ILE A 35 1.17 6.72 -9.72
C ILE A 35 2.41 7.47 -9.27
N TYR A 36 2.73 7.36 -8.00
CA TYR A 36 3.94 7.92 -7.38
C TYR A 36 4.91 6.81 -7.05
N SER A 37 6.15 6.94 -7.48
CA SER A 37 7.24 6.12 -6.98
C SER A 37 8.02 6.88 -5.91
N LEU A 38 8.31 6.19 -4.83
CA LEU A 38 9.03 6.70 -3.67
C LEU A 38 10.37 5.95 -3.59
N ILE A 39 11.46 6.66 -3.91
CA ILE A 39 12.82 6.10 -3.85
C ILE A 39 13.61 6.68 -2.69
N GLY A 40 14.76 6.11 -2.42
CA GLY A 40 15.71 6.55 -1.39
C GLY A 40 16.45 5.36 -0.79
N PRO A 41 17.57 5.59 -0.10
CA PRO A 41 18.34 4.52 0.51
C PRO A 41 17.55 3.75 1.58
N SER A 42 18.06 2.59 1.98
CA SER A 42 17.49 1.86 3.12
C SER A 42 17.52 2.73 4.36
N GLY A 43 16.46 2.69 5.17
CA GLY A 43 16.33 3.52 6.38
C GLY A 43 15.99 4.99 6.12
N SER A 44 15.78 5.44 4.87
CA SER A 44 15.45 6.85 4.57
C SER A 44 14.07 7.30 5.06
N GLY A 45 13.16 6.35 5.40
CA GLY A 45 11.82 6.64 5.90
C GLY A 45 10.68 6.30 4.94
N LYS A 46 10.94 5.58 3.82
CA LYS A 46 9.90 5.17 2.85
C LYS A 46 8.77 4.36 3.52
N SER A 47 9.13 3.26 4.18
CA SER A 47 8.15 2.41 4.88
C SER A 47 7.48 3.15 6.04
N SER A 48 8.21 4.03 6.75
CA SER A 48 7.61 4.87 7.80
C SER A 48 6.57 5.84 7.24
N LEU A 49 6.83 6.42 6.06
CA LEU A 49 5.85 7.26 5.38
C LEU A 49 4.65 6.43 4.94
N LEU A 50 4.85 5.26 4.33
CA LEU A 50 3.74 4.38 3.91
C LEU A 50 2.89 3.90 5.11
N ASN A 51 3.52 3.54 6.24
CA ASN A 51 2.81 3.16 7.47
C ASN A 51 1.97 4.31 8.04
N LEU A 52 2.43 5.54 7.89
CA LEU A 52 1.69 6.73 8.31
C LEU A 52 0.51 7.00 7.34
N LEU A 53 0.73 6.89 6.03
CA LEU A 53 -0.31 7.04 5.01
C LEU A 53 -1.37 5.93 5.09
N SER A 54 -0.97 4.74 5.54
CA SER A 54 -1.88 3.59 5.75
C SER A 54 -2.65 3.66 7.08
N LEU A 55 -2.42 4.69 7.92
CA LEU A 55 -3.02 4.85 9.25
C LEU A 55 -2.68 3.70 10.22
N ILE A 56 -1.60 2.95 9.98
CA ILE A 56 -1.06 1.96 10.90
C ILE A 56 -0.24 2.66 11.98
N ASP A 57 0.49 3.70 11.57
CA ASP A 57 1.32 4.51 12.46
C ASP A 57 0.81 5.96 12.52
N ARG A 58 1.27 6.72 13.52
CA ARG A 58 0.90 8.13 13.73
C ARG A 58 2.14 9.03 13.69
N PRO A 59 2.01 10.27 13.22
CA PRO A 59 3.09 11.24 13.31
C PRO A 59 3.30 11.70 14.77
N ASN A 60 4.50 12.18 15.08
CA ASN A 60 4.75 12.87 16.35
C ASN A 60 4.16 14.30 16.32
N SER A 61 4.13 14.93 15.14
CA SER A 61 3.51 16.23 14.92
C SER A 61 3.18 16.43 13.44
N GLY A 62 2.39 17.44 13.14
CA GLY A 62 1.85 17.70 11.81
C GLY A 62 0.47 17.11 11.62
N SER A 63 -0.11 17.22 10.43
CA SER A 63 -1.43 16.72 10.11
C SER A 63 -1.47 15.99 8.79
N LEU A 64 -2.34 14.98 8.71
CA LEU A 64 -2.68 14.22 7.52
C LEU A 64 -4.16 14.42 7.22
N SER A 65 -4.49 14.69 5.96
CA SER A 65 -5.88 14.66 5.48
C SER A 65 -6.02 13.69 4.32
N ILE A 66 -7.15 12.97 4.28
CA ILE A 66 -7.55 12.08 3.18
C ILE A 66 -8.90 12.56 2.68
N ASP A 67 -8.99 12.81 1.37
CA ASP A 67 -10.22 13.30 0.70
C ASP A 67 -10.78 14.55 1.41
N SER A 68 -9.89 15.51 1.71
CA SER A 68 -10.13 16.76 2.46
C SER A 68 -10.55 16.59 3.94
N ASN A 69 -10.63 15.38 4.46
CA ASN A 69 -10.95 15.11 5.85
C ASN A 69 -9.68 14.92 6.67
N GLN A 70 -9.48 15.76 7.68
CA GLN A 70 -8.32 15.63 8.57
C GLN A 70 -8.46 14.37 9.44
N ILE A 71 -7.37 13.60 9.50
CA ILE A 71 -7.29 12.36 10.27
C ILE A 71 -7.06 12.67 11.75
N ASN A 72 -7.96 12.16 12.60
CA ASN A 72 -7.74 12.13 14.04
C ASN A 72 -7.10 10.78 14.44
N PHE A 73 -5.80 10.76 14.65
CA PHE A 73 -5.08 9.54 15.02
C PHE A 73 -5.45 8.95 16.39
N LYS A 74 -6.23 9.67 17.20
CA LYS A 74 -6.75 9.14 18.47
C LYS A 74 -7.99 8.26 18.28
N ASP A 75 -8.72 8.44 17.18
CA ASP A 75 -9.91 7.65 16.83
C ASP A 75 -9.52 6.40 16.05
N THR A 76 -9.01 5.41 16.78
CA THR A 76 -8.49 4.16 16.16
C THR A 76 -9.57 3.40 15.41
N LYS A 77 -10.80 3.31 15.95
CA LYS A 77 -11.93 2.60 15.32
C LYS A 77 -12.30 3.20 13.96
N LYS A 78 -12.38 4.52 13.89
CA LYS A 78 -12.68 5.24 12.64
C LYS A 78 -11.54 5.06 11.63
N ASN A 79 -10.29 5.12 12.09
CA ASN A 79 -9.12 4.93 11.23
C ASN A 79 -9.03 3.50 10.71
N ASP A 80 -9.32 2.49 11.53
CA ASP A 80 -9.35 1.08 11.12
C ASP A 80 -10.41 0.84 10.04
N PHE A 81 -11.59 1.40 10.22
CA PHE A 81 -12.67 1.32 9.22
C PHE A 81 -12.32 2.06 7.93
N LEU A 82 -11.71 3.25 8.03
CA LEU A 82 -11.24 4.02 6.88
C LEU A 82 -10.16 3.24 6.11
N ARG A 83 -9.19 2.66 6.83
CA ARG A 83 -8.16 1.80 6.25
C ARG A 83 -8.77 0.62 5.51
N ALA A 84 -9.65 -0.13 6.17
CA ALA A 84 -10.29 -1.30 5.57
C ALA A 84 -11.07 -0.97 4.28
N LYS A 85 -11.69 0.20 4.20
CA LYS A 85 -12.50 0.60 3.04
C LYS A 85 -11.75 1.34 1.95
N LYS A 86 -10.78 2.18 2.31
CA LYS A 86 -10.20 3.16 1.38
C LYS A 86 -8.74 2.90 1.02
N ILE A 87 -8.04 2.03 1.76
CA ILE A 87 -6.60 1.84 1.62
C ILE A 87 -6.30 0.36 1.40
N GLY A 88 -5.69 0.03 0.26
CA GLY A 88 -5.10 -1.27 0.01
C GLY A 88 -3.60 -1.22 0.26
N ILE A 89 -3.06 -2.20 0.98
CA ILE A 89 -1.64 -2.27 1.32
C ILE A 89 -1.04 -3.54 0.75
N ILE A 90 0.07 -3.40 0.04
CA ILE A 90 0.86 -4.49 -0.54
C ILE A 90 2.25 -4.38 0.06
N TYR A 91 2.70 -5.42 0.75
CA TYR A 91 4.00 -5.47 1.40
C TYR A 91 5.04 -6.22 0.57
N GLN A 92 6.31 -6.04 0.89
CA GLN A 92 7.43 -6.80 0.33
C GLN A 92 7.34 -8.29 0.68
N GLN A 93 7.05 -8.59 1.95
CA GLN A 93 6.62 -9.92 2.37
C GLN A 93 5.10 -9.95 2.24
N ASP A 94 4.56 -11.00 1.64
CA ASP A 94 3.13 -11.11 1.32
C ASP A 94 2.21 -10.98 2.55
N ASN A 95 2.72 -11.28 3.75
CA ASN A 95 2.00 -11.22 5.02
C ASN A 95 0.63 -11.93 4.95
N LEU A 96 0.59 -13.08 4.27
CA LEU A 96 -0.59 -13.93 4.24
C LEU A 96 -0.75 -14.63 5.58
N LEU A 97 -2.00 -14.85 5.95
CA LEU A 97 -2.36 -15.61 7.14
C LEU A 97 -2.10 -17.09 6.84
N PRO A 98 -1.15 -17.76 7.53
CA PRO A 98 -0.70 -19.10 7.16
C PRO A 98 -1.77 -20.19 7.32
N ASP A 99 -2.69 -20.00 8.28
CA ASP A 99 -3.76 -20.94 8.60
C ASP A 99 -5.02 -20.76 7.74
N PHE A 100 -4.97 -19.87 6.75
CA PHE A 100 -6.08 -19.56 5.86
C PHE A 100 -5.69 -19.80 4.41
N THR A 101 -6.63 -20.34 3.63
CA THR A 101 -6.45 -20.55 2.20
C THR A 101 -6.26 -19.24 1.42
N ALA A 102 -5.85 -19.32 0.17
CA ALA A 102 -5.74 -18.16 -0.73
C ALA A 102 -7.07 -17.40 -0.81
N LEU A 103 -8.19 -18.10 -0.96
CA LEU A 103 -9.53 -17.51 -1.00
C LEU A 103 -9.86 -16.79 0.30
N GLU A 104 -9.57 -17.41 1.44
CA GLU A 104 -9.82 -16.85 2.77
C GLU A 104 -8.99 -15.60 3.02
N ASN A 105 -7.70 -15.63 2.71
CA ASN A 105 -6.82 -14.47 2.80
C ASN A 105 -7.37 -13.25 2.05
N VAL A 106 -8.03 -13.46 0.92
CA VAL A 106 -8.62 -12.36 0.13
C VAL A 106 -9.94 -11.90 0.72
N TYR A 107 -10.90 -12.81 1.02
CA TYR A 107 -12.23 -12.36 1.46
C TYR A 107 -12.25 -11.81 2.89
N LEU A 108 -11.33 -12.22 3.77
CA LEU A 108 -11.23 -11.69 5.14
C LEU A 108 -11.04 -10.16 5.15
N ALA A 109 -10.29 -9.61 4.20
CA ALA A 109 -10.16 -8.15 4.06
C ALA A 109 -11.50 -7.47 3.72
N SER A 110 -12.38 -8.16 3.01
CA SER A 110 -13.73 -7.64 2.70
C SER A 110 -14.65 -7.71 3.92
N LEU A 111 -14.54 -8.77 4.73
CA LEU A 111 -15.27 -8.87 6.01
C LEU A 111 -14.86 -7.76 6.98
N ALA A 112 -13.55 -7.47 7.07
CA ALA A 112 -13.02 -6.39 7.90
C ALA A 112 -13.58 -5.01 7.53
N ALA A 113 -13.99 -4.82 6.27
CA ALA A 113 -14.68 -3.61 5.82
C ALA A 113 -16.19 -3.62 6.08
N GLY A 114 -16.73 -4.66 6.75
CA GLY A 114 -18.13 -4.80 7.11
C GLY A 114 -19.02 -5.40 6.01
N ASN A 115 -18.46 -6.01 4.96
CA ASN A 115 -19.24 -6.66 3.92
C ASN A 115 -19.75 -8.03 4.37
N LYS A 116 -20.88 -8.50 3.80
CA LYS A 116 -21.43 -9.84 4.05
C LYS A 116 -20.52 -10.93 3.48
N LYS A 117 -20.47 -12.10 4.12
CA LYS A 117 -19.59 -13.23 3.77
C LYS A 117 -19.80 -13.70 2.33
N GLU A 118 -21.05 -13.90 1.92
CA GLU A 118 -21.41 -14.43 0.59
C GLU A 118 -20.90 -13.50 -0.53
N LEU A 119 -21.08 -12.18 -0.35
CA LEU A 119 -20.59 -11.17 -1.29
C LEU A 119 -19.04 -11.15 -1.29
N SER A 120 -18.42 -11.25 -0.11
CA SER A 120 -16.97 -11.23 0.03
C SER A 120 -16.31 -12.43 -0.65
N VAL A 121 -16.87 -13.62 -0.47
CA VAL A 121 -16.40 -14.85 -1.15
C VAL A 121 -16.55 -14.74 -2.67
N THR A 122 -17.69 -14.25 -3.16
CA THR A 122 -17.91 -14.09 -4.61
C THR A 122 -16.92 -13.10 -5.23
N LYS A 123 -16.68 -11.95 -4.56
CA LYS A 123 -15.67 -10.98 -5.00
C LYS A 123 -14.26 -11.57 -4.99
N ALA A 124 -13.91 -12.31 -3.93
CA ALA A 124 -12.58 -12.93 -3.81
C ALA A 124 -12.34 -13.96 -4.92
N LYS A 125 -13.30 -14.83 -5.23
CA LYS A 125 -13.21 -15.77 -6.37
C LYS A 125 -12.99 -15.04 -7.69
N THR A 126 -13.72 -13.94 -7.91
CA THR A 126 -13.56 -13.11 -9.12
C THR A 126 -12.16 -12.48 -9.20
N LEU A 127 -11.62 -12.00 -8.08
CA LEU A 127 -10.28 -11.41 -8.03
C LEU A 127 -9.19 -12.47 -8.22
N LEU A 128 -9.30 -13.64 -7.58
CA LEU A 128 -8.37 -14.75 -7.79
C LEU A 128 -8.34 -15.18 -9.26
N LYS A 129 -9.48 -15.19 -9.93
CA LYS A 129 -9.55 -15.42 -11.40
C LYS A 129 -8.81 -14.33 -12.18
N LYS A 130 -8.99 -13.04 -11.82
CA LYS A 130 -8.32 -11.90 -12.50
C LYS A 130 -6.80 -11.92 -12.33
N VAL A 131 -6.29 -12.44 -11.20
CA VAL A 131 -4.84 -12.57 -10.96
C VAL A 131 -4.27 -13.93 -11.42
N GLY A 132 -5.10 -14.78 -12.08
CA GLY A 132 -4.66 -16.05 -12.65
C GLY A 132 -4.55 -17.20 -11.64
N LEU A 133 -5.24 -17.11 -10.49
CA LEU A 133 -5.10 -18.07 -9.38
C LEU A 133 -6.40 -18.82 -9.05
N SER A 134 -7.32 -19.00 -10.00
CA SER A 134 -8.56 -19.75 -9.75
C SER A 134 -8.32 -21.17 -9.24
N ALA A 135 -7.33 -21.87 -9.79
CA ALA A 135 -6.98 -23.24 -9.41
C ALA A 135 -6.23 -23.31 -8.05
N ARG A 136 -5.85 -22.18 -7.49
CA ARG A 136 -5.12 -22.04 -6.22
C ARG A 136 -6.01 -21.57 -5.06
N SER A 137 -7.31 -21.41 -5.28
CA SER A 137 -8.25 -20.85 -4.28
C SER A 137 -8.18 -21.53 -2.91
N ASP A 138 -8.04 -22.85 -2.90
CA ASP A 138 -8.08 -23.68 -1.70
C ASP A 138 -6.69 -24.04 -1.15
N HIS A 139 -5.61 -23.53 -1.77
CA HIS A 139 -4.24 -23.75 -1.31
C HIS A 139 -3.89 -22.82 -0.14
N TYR A 140 -3.10 -23.35 0.78
CA TYR A 140 -2.49 -22.58 1.87
C TYR A 140 -1.22 -21.86 1.42
N PRO A 141 -0.80 -20.79 2.10
CA PRO A 141 0.42 -20.06 1.73
C PRO A 141 1.67 -20.94 1.61
N SER A 142 1.80 -22.01 2.42
CA SER A 142 2.94 -22.93 2.35
C SER A 142 3.04 -23.71 1.04
N GLU A 143 1.94 -23.83 0.29
CA GLU A 143 1.84 -24.58 -0.97
C GLU A 143 2.04 -23.68 -2.21
N LEU A 144 2.30 -22.39 -2.02
CA LEU A 144 2.32 -21.39 -3.08
C LEU A 144 3.72 -20.83 -3.31
N SER A 145 4.05 -20.54 -4.57
CA SER A 145 5.27 -19.82 -4.93
C SER A 145 5.24 -18.37 -4.43
N GLY A 146 6.39 -17.69 -4.38
CA GLY A 146 6.49 -16.30 -3.99
C GLY A 146 5.65 -15.36 -4.86
N GLY A 147 5.64 -15.60 -6.19
CA GLY A 147 4.83 -14.83 -7.12
C GLY A 147 3.32 -15.07 -6.94
N GLU A 148 2.89 -16.31 -6.66
CA GLU A 148 1.49 -16.62 -6.36
C GLU A 148 1.04 -15.94 -5.05
N LYS A 149 1.84 -16.00 -3.98
CA LYS A 149 1.59 -15.30 -2.72
C LYS A 149 1.43 -13.79 -2.93
N GLN A 150 2.32 -13.20 -3.73
CA GLN A 150 2.25 -11.76 -4.01
C GLN A 150 0.99 -11.39 -4.82
N ARG A 151 0.56 -12.22 -5.77
CA ARG A 151 -0.72 -12.03 -6.49
C ARG A 151 -1.93 -12.11 -5.54
N ILE A 152 -1.91 -13.00 -4.54
CA ILE A 152 -2.96 -13.08 -3.50
C ILE A 152 -2.93 -11.83 -2.62
N SER A 153 -1.75 -11.35 -2.22
CA SER A 153 -1.60 -10.11 -1.44
C SER A 153 -2.18 -8.91 -2.20
N ILE A 154 -1.96 -8.83 -3.52
CA ILE A 154 -2.57 -7.80 -4.36
C ILE A 154 -4.10 -7.96 -4.41
N ALA A 155 -4.62 -9.17 -4.64
CA ALA A 155 -6.05 -9.43 -4.65
C ALA A 155 -6.71 -9.03 -3.32
N ARG A 156 -6.06 -9.35 -2.18
CA ARG A 156 -6.47 -8.92 -0.85
C ARG A 156 -6.49 -7.40 -0.70
N ALA A 157 -5.47 -6.71 -1.21
CA ALA A 157 -5.38 -5.26 -1.12
C ALA A 157 -6.47 -4.54 -1.91
N ILE A 158 -6.94 -5.11 -3.03
CA ILE A 158 -7.89 -4.45 -3.93
C ILE A 158 -9.35 -4.90 -3.78
N ILE A 159 -9.67 -5.88 -2.90
CA ILE A 159 -11.03 -6.46 -2.81
C ILE A 159 -12.11 -5.44 -2.45
N ASN A 160 -11.76 -4.42 -1.69
CA ASN A 160 -12.67 -3.35 -1.27
C ASN A 160 -12.69 -2.15 -2.22
N ASP A 161 -12.09 -2.28 -3.41
CA ASP A 161 -11.97 -1.21 -4.40
C ASP A 161 -11.41 0.10 -3.80
N PRO A 162 -10.21 0.06 -3.17
CA PRO A 162 -9.66 1.17 -2.42
C PRO A 162 -9.32 2.36 -3.33
N GLN A 163 -9.45 3.57 -2.80
CA GLN A 163 -9.01 4.80 -3.48
C GLN A 163 -7.50 5.00 -3.40
N ILE A 164 -6.84 4.39 -2.43
CA ILE A 164 -5.40 4.50 -2.19
C ILE A 164 -4.81 3.09 -2.20
N ILE A 165 -3.78 2.86 -3.01
CA ILE A 165 -2.97 1.65 -2.96
C ILE A 165 -1.55 2.07 -2.55
N LEU A 166 -1.07 1.46 -1.48
CA LEU A 166 0.28 1.64 -0.97
C LEU A 166 1.04 0.33 -1.16
N ALA A 167 2.16 0.36 -1.88
CA ALA A 167 2.98 -0.80 -2.14
C ALA A 167 4.40 -0.56 -1.64
N ASP A 168 4.84 -1.32 -0.64
CA ASP A 168 6.18 -1.24 -0.06
C ASP A 168 7.04 -2.37 -0.59
N GLU A 169 7.97 -2.07 -1.51
CA GLU A 169 8.90 -3.02 -2.16
C GLU A 169 8.21 -4.30 -2.69
N PRO A 170 7.05 -4.22 -3.38
CA PRO A 170 6.20 -5.38 -3.67
C PRO A 170 6.82 -6.37 -4.66
N THR A 171 7.99 -6.05 -5.21
CA THR A 171 8.74 -6.88 -6.16
C THR A 171 10.13 -7.26 -5.66
N GLY A 172 10.49 -6.84 -4.43
CA GLY A 172 11.87 -6.92 -3.94
C GLY A 172 12.41 -8.33 -3.69
N SER A 173 11.52 -9.32 -3.51
CA SER A 173 11.88 -10.73 -3.26
C SER A 173 11.65 -11.64 -4.47
N LEU A 174 11.32 -11.09 -5.64
CA LEU A 174 10.91 -11.83 -6.82
C LEU A 174 12.01 -11.78 -7.91
N ASP A 175 12.05 -12.79 -8.76
CA ASP A 175 12.82 -12.74 -9.99
C ASP A 175 12.31 -11.64 -10.93
N LEU A 176 13.13 -11.23 -11.89
CA LEU A 176 12.86 -10.07 -12.73
C LEU A 176 11.58 -10.21 -13.58
N GLU A 177 11.29 -11.41 -14.08
CA GLU A 177 10.12 -11.65 -14.92
C GLU A 177 8.84 -11.58 -14.11
N THR A 178 8.79 -12.31 -13.00
CA THR A 178 7.69 -12.23 -12.03
C THR A 178 7.51 -10.81 -11.50
N ALA A 179 8.61 -10.09 -11.21
CA ALA A 179 8.55 -8.71 -10.73
C ALA A 179 7.91 -7.76 -11.76
N LYS A 180 8.18 -7.93 -13.06
CA LYS A 180 7.52 -7.15 -14.12
C LYS A 180 6.01 -7.41 -14.15
N ASP A 181 5.60 -8.67 -14.06
CA ASP A 181 4.19 -9.05 -14.05
C ASP A 181 3.45 -8.45 -12.86
N ILE A 182 4.05 -8.53 -11.66
CA ILE A 182 3.50 -7.96 -10.43
C ILE A 182 3.37 -6.44 -10.54
N PHE A 183 4.41 -5.77 -11.07
CA PHE A 183 4.35 -4.33 -11.29
C PHE A 183 3.23 -3.93 -12.25
N GLU A 184 3.09 -4.61 -13.39
CA GLU A 184 2.01 -4.34 -14.35
C GLU A 184 0.63 -4.65 -13.75
N LEU A 185 0.50 -5.68 -12.92
CA LEU A 185 -0.73 -6.00 -12.21
C LEU A 185 -1.16 -4.86 -11.27
N ILE A 186 -0.22 -4.27 -10.52
CA ILE A 186 -0.46 -3.12 -9.65
C ILE A 186 -0.79 -1.89 -10.50
N LYS A 187 -0.01 -1.61 -11.56
CA LYS A 187 -0.18 -0.46 -12.43
C LYS A 187 -1.56 -0.44 -13.10
N ARG A 188 -2.08 -1.60 -13.52
CA ARG A 188 -3.43 -1.73 -14.09
C ARG A 188 -4.55 -1.37 -13.11
N GLN A 189 -4.26 -1.22 -11.82
CA GLN A 189 -5.26 -0.79 -10.85
C GLN A 189 -5.52 0.71 -10.88
N ILE A 190 -4.70 1.52 -11.58
CA ILE A 190 -4.91 2.97 -11.66
C ILE A 190 -6.19 3.32 -12.41
N ASN A 191 -6.90 4.30 -11.91
CA ASN A 191 -8.03 4.95 -12.57
C ASN A 191 -8.07 6.43 -12.13
N LYS A 192 -8.99 7.23 -12.68
CA LYS A 192 -9.09 8.68 -12.43
C LYS A 192 -9.28 9.07 -10.96
N ASP A 193 -9.81 8.16 -10.13
CA ASP A 193 -10.15 8.41 -8.73
C ASP A 193 -9.19 7.72 -7.75
N ARG A 194 -8.24 6.91 -8.26
CA ARG A 194 -7.30 6.13 -7.44
C ARG A 194 -5.91 6.74 -7.46
N LEU A 195 -5.26 6.70 -6.30
CA LEU A 195 -3.86 7.01 -6.08
C LEU A 195 -3.10 5.71 -5.82
N ILE A 196 -1.93 5.55 -6.45
CA ILE A 196 -0.98 4.48 -6.14
C ILE A 196 0.34 5.10 -5.68
N ILE A 197 0.86 4.67 -4.53
CA ILE A 197 2.20 5.03 -4.05
C ILE A 197 3.02 3.75 -3.95
N PHE A 198 4.11 3.71 -4.67
CA PHE A 198 4.97 2.55 -4.84
C PHE A 198 6.37 2.87 -4.30
N ALA A 199 6.72 2.34 -3.13
CA ALA A 199 8.08 2.47 -2.61
C ALA A 199 8.97 1.38 -3.21
N THR A 200 10.11 1.75 -3.76
CA THR A 200 11.06 0.80 -4.34
C THR A 200 12.47 1.37 -4.39
N HIS A 201 13.47 0.50 -4.28
CA HIS A 201 14.86 0.82 -4.60
C HIS A 201 15.22 0.52 -6.07
N ASN A 202 14.32 -0.15 -6.81
CA ASN A 202 14.54 -0.50 -8.21
C ASN A 202 14.12 0.66 -9.14
N ARG A 203 15.12 1.35 -9.70
CA ARG A 203 14.92 2.49 -10.60
C ARG A 203 14.17 2.15 -11.89
N PHE A 204 14.26 0.90 -12.36
CA PHE A 204 13.53 0.47 -13.56
C PHE A 204 11.99 0.58 -13.35
N PHE A 205 11.49 0.17 -12.18
CA PHE A 205 10.07 0.31 -11.86
C PHE A 205 9.72 1.76 -11.47
N ALA A 206 10.60 2.41 -10.71
CA ALA A 206 10.38 3.79 -10.27
C ALA A 206 10.15 4.75 -11.44
N ASN A 207 10.93 4.62 -12.51
CA ASN A 207 10.84 5.47 -13.70
C ASN A 207 9.56 5.26 -14.54
N LYS A 208 8.76 4.23 -14.23
CA LYS A 208 7.48 3.96 -14.91
C LYS A 208 6.26 4.62 -14.23
N SER A 209 6.49 5.39 -13.18
CA SER A 209 5.45 6.18 -12.49
C SER A 209 5.24 7.55 -13.13
N ASP A 210 4.10 8.19 -12.82
CA ASP A 210 3.81 9.56 -13.26
C ASP A 210 4.64 10.60 -12.51
N CYS A 211 4.99 10.31 -11.26
CA CYS A 211 5.74 11.19 -10.39
C CYS A 211 6.81 10.39 -9.62
N LEU A 212 8.03 10.86 -9.67
CA LEU A 212 9.16 10.27 -8.94
C LEU A 212 9.55 11.15 -7.76
N LEU A 213 9.44 10.60 -6.56
CA LEU A 213 9.77 11.25 -5.31
C LEU A 213 10.97 10.56 -4.66
N GLU A 214 11.85 11.32 -4.06
CA GLU A 214 12.98 10.80 -3.31
C GLU A 214 12.88 11.21 -1.83
N ILE A 215 13.07 10.25 -0.92
CA ILE A 215 13.24 10.56 0.50
C ILE A 215 14.73 10.58 0.81
N VAL A 216 15.22 11.76 1.18
CA VAL A 216 16.62 11.96 1.59
C VAL A 216 16.64 12.67 2.95
N ASN A 217 17.35 12.10 3.92
CA ASN A 217 17.51 12.68 5.26
C ASN A 217 16.17 13.06 5.93
N GLY A 218 15.11 12.30 5.65
CA GLY A 218 13.77 12.50 6.20
C GLY A 218 12.95 13.61 5.53
N ASN A 219 13.38 14.11 4.37
CA ASN A 219 12.65 15.09 3.55
C ASN A 219 12.21 14.47 2.22
N ILE A 220 11.09 14.93 1.65
CA ILE A 220 10.66 14.55 0.31
C ILE A 220 11.17 15.57 -0.71
N LYS A 221 11.76 15.07 -1.80
CA LYS A 221 12.15 15.85 -2.97
C LYS A 221 11.44 15.29 -4.20
N THR A 222 10.77 16.11 -5.00
CA THR A 222 10.27 15.74 -6.31
C THR A 222 11.42 15.72 -7.30
N ILE A 223 11.61 14.59 -7.99
CA ILE A 223 12.64 14.41 -9.02
C ILE A 223 12.01 14.66 -10.39
N ASN A 224 10.80 14.12 -10.61
CA ASN A 224 10.06 14.22 -11.85
C ASN A 224 8.55 14.14 -11.55
N GLY A 225 7.69 14.92 -12.22
CA GLY A 225 6.24 14.89 -11.97
C GLY A 225 5.47 16.09 -12.48
#